data_6292faf01c05025977f3e2365edd26af
#
_entry.id   6292faf01c05025977f3e2365edd26af
#
_cell.length_a   1.000
_cell.length_b   1.000
_cell.length_c   1.000
_cell.angle_alpha   90.00
_cell.angle_beta   90.00
_cell.angle_gamma   90.00
#
_symmetry.space_group_name_H-M   'P 1'
#
loop_
_entity.id
_entity.type
_entity.pdbx_description
1 polymer ?
#
loop_
_entity_poly.entity_id
_entity_poly.type
_entity_poly.pdbx_seq_one_letter_code
_entity_poly.pdbx_strand_id
1 'polypeptide(L)'
;MYIQHLRYFLKVMETGSISRAAGLLGVTQPTLSVALRRIEQEFGARLFVPDGRGIRPLADAKLLEDRVRMAVGVLSEAKRELTGTVPAALKIGLLQSLAENWVSRLGTAWDGPVAIVEALSDELEKHLKGGTVDLALTALSTSERLPHKVLFREPYMLFVGPVHVLAGKRTVSPAELDGQPFVLRQCCERLGSGRRLLDAAHVRFKVVAKTRQEATAAALVAAGVGCTFAPKSWLRPGLRAIKVEGISLERTVGLVWKTKANEGRAASIAANLLASMMPRGGL
;
A
#
# COMPACT_ATOMS: atom_id res chain seq x y z
N MET A 1 4.52 7.02 -32.69
CA MET A 1 5.17 6.73 -31.37
C MET A 1 5.38 5.23 -31.23
N TYR A 2 6.59 4.79 -30.80
CA TYR A 2 6.86 3.38 -30.53
C TYR A 2 6.73 3.09 -29.04
N ILE A 3 6.17 1.93 -28.68
CA ILE A 3 6.03 1.49 -27.27
C ILE A 3 7.36 1.50 -26.51
N GLN A 4 8.47 1.30 -27.22
CA GLN A 4 9.80 1.36 -26.66
C GLN A 4 10.17 2.77 -26.17
N HIS A 5 9.74 3.83 -26.87
CA HIS A 5 9.95 5.21 -26.42
C HIS A 5 9.23 5.47 -25.10
N LEU A 6 8.01 4.93 -24.92
CA LEU A 6 7.25 5.03 -23.67
C LEU A 6 7.98 4.36 -22.50
N ARG A 7 8.59 3.19 -22.74
CA ARG A 7 9.44 2.52 -21.74
C ARG A 7 10.67 3.34 -21.38
N TYR A 8 11.27 3.99 -22.37
CA TYR A 8 12.40 4.90 -22.15
C TYR A 8 12.01 6.10 -21.28
N PHE A 9 10.88 6.73 -21.59
CA PHE A 9 10.33 7.80 -20.78
C PHE A 9 10.12 7.36 -19.32
N LEU A 10 9.49 6.22 -19.05
CA LEU A 10 9.29 5.71 -17.70
C LEU A 10 10.61 5.47 -16.96
N LYS A 11 11.63 4.94 -17.64
CA LYS A 11 12.95 4.72 -17.03
C LYS A 11 13.65 6.03 -16.67
N VAL A 12 13.45 7.06 -17.48
CA VAL A 12 13.98 8.41 -17.18
C VAL A 12 13.24 9.05 -16.01
N MET A 13 11.92 8.89 -15.91
CA MET A 13 11.13 9.33 -14.74
C MET A 13 11.62 8.68 -13.44
N GLU A 14 11.94 7.38 -13.51
CA GLU A 14 12.44 6.61 -12.36
C GLU A 14 13.83 7.04 -11.90
N THR A 15 14.73 7.30 -12.84
CA THR A 15 16.16 7.53 -12.53
C THR A 15 16.53 9.00 -12.32
N GLY A 16 15.72 9.94 -12.84
CA GLY A 16 16.03 11.37 -12.88
C GLY A 16 17.25 11.72 -13.73
N SER A 17 17.76 10.79 -14.57
CA SER A 17 18.98 10.98 -15.36
C SER A 17 18.90 10.20 -16.67
N ILE A 18 19.09 10.90 -17.80
CA ILE A 18 19.12 10.28 -19.13
C ILE A 18 20.28 9.31 -19.25
N SER A 19 21.48 9.68 -18.79
CA SER A 19 22.67 8.82 -18.87
C SER A 19 22.50 7.54 -18.07
N ARG A 20 21.97 7.65 -16.83
CA ARG A 20 21.71 6.48 -15.97
C ARG A 20 20.61 5.58 -16.55
N ALA A 21 19.53 6.17 -17.07
CA ALA A 21 18.49 5.42 -17.75
C ALA A 21 19.00 4.70 -18.99
N ALA A 22 19.83 5.36 -19.80
CA ALA A 22 20.43 4.78 -21.00
C ALA A 22 21.31 3.56 -20.67
N GLY A 23 22.15 3.66 -19.65
CA GLY A 23 22.96 2.53 -19.16
C GLY A 23 22.12 1.34 -18.71
N LEU A 24 21.03 1.58 -17.95
CA LEU A 24 20.11 0.53 -17.49
C LEU A 24 19.31 -0.12 -18.63
N LEU A 25 19.10 0.61 -19.72
CA LEU A 25 18.33 0.13 -20.89
C LEU A 25 19.22 -0.48 -21.98
N GLY A 26 20.55 -0.44 -21.83
CA GLY A 26 21.50 -0.93 -22.83
C GLY A 26 21.49 -0.12 -24.12
N VAL A 27 21.18 1.18 -24.05
CA VAL A 27 21.15 2.09 -25.21
C VAL A 27 22.09 3.28 -25.01
N THR A 28 22.40 4.01 -26.08
CA THR A 28 23.20 5.22 -25.97
C THR A 28 22.37 6.41 -25.46
N GLN A 29 23.00 7.34 -24.74
CA GLN A 29 22.34 8.56 -24.27
C GLN A 29 21.73 9.39 -25.43
N PRO A 30 22.37 9.57 -26.59
CA PRO A 30 21.75 10.24 -27.73
C PRO A 30 20.47 9.56 -28.21
N THR A 31 20.44 8.23 -28.28
CA THR A 31 19.25 7.46 -28.64
C THR A 31 18.09 7.75 -27.72
N LEU A 32 18.36 7.74 -26.41
CA LEU A 32 17.35 8.01 -25.39
C LEU A 32 16.85 9.45 -25.45
N SER A 33 17.75 10.42 -25.64
CA SER A 33 17.42 11.83 -25.79
C SER A 33 16.55 12.11 -27.02
N VAL A 34 16.81 11.44 -28.14
CA VAL A 34 15.99 11.54 -29.36
C VAL A 34 14.59 10.96 -29.10
N ALA A 35 14.50 9.83 -28.43
CA ALA A 35 13.21 9.22 -28.08
C ALA A 35 12.36 10.13 -27.19
N LEU A 36 12.96 10.77 -26.17
CA LEU A 36 12.25 11.73 -25.32
C LEU A 36 11.75 12.93 -26.10
N ARG A 37 12.58 13.54 -26.95
CA ARG A 37 12.17 14.66 -27.81
C ARG A 37 11.00 14.28 -28.73
N ARG A 38 10.97 13.06 -29.27
CA ARG A 38 9.85 12.57 -30.07
C ARG A 38 8.57 12.47 -29.27
N ILE A 39 8.64 12.04 -28.02
CA ILE A 39 7.48 12.03 -27.11
C ILE A 39 6.99 13.47 -26.87
N GLU A 40 7.89 14.39 -26.53
CA GLU A 40 7.54 15.82 -26.32
C GLU A 40 6.88 16.43 -27.58
N GLN A 41 7.40 16.14 -28.77
CA GLN A 41 6.80 16.59 -30.03
C GLN A 41 5.41 16.01 -30.27
N GLU A 42 5.23 14.71 -30.00
CA GLU A 42 3.96 14.02 -30.26
C GLU A 42 2.85 14.47 -29.29
N PHE A 43 3.20 14.77 -28.03
CA PHE A 43 2.26 15.30 -27.05
C PHE A 43 2.18 16.83 -27.04
N GLY A 44 3.00 17.52 -27.82
CA GLY A 44 3.02 19.00 -27.87
C GLY A 44 3.39 19.66 -26.56
N ALA A 45 4.08 18.96 -25.66
CA ALA A 45 4.39 19.42 -24.33
C ALA A 45 5.85 19.16 -23.96
N ARG A 46 6.45 20.09 -23.25
CA ARG A 46 7.78 19.91 -22.67
C ARG A 46 7.66 19.09 -21.41
N LEU A 47 8.39 17.98 -21.32
CA LEU A 47 8.27 17.03 -20.20
C LEU A 47 9.41 17.17 -19.21
N PHE A 48 10.61 17.58 -19.66
CA PHE A 48 11.80 17.66 -18.81
C PHE A 48 12.55 18.96 -18.98
N VAL A 49 13.20 19.38 -17.91
CA VAL A 49 14.17 20.49 -17.91
C VAL A 49 15.48 20.05 -17.29
N PRO A 50 16.63 20.59 -17.74
CA PRO A 50 17.91 20.34 -17.10
C PRO A 50 17.86 20.75 -15.62
N ASP A 51 18.50 19.96 -14.75
CA ASP A 51 18.61 20.24 -13.32
C ASP A 51 19.97 19.75 -12.80
N GLY A 52 20.93 20.65 -12.73
CA GLY A 52 22.30 20.34 -12.37
C GLY A 52 22.91 19.25 -13.27
N ARG A 53 23.27 18.10 -12.69
CA ARG A 53 23.83 16.93 -13.42
C ARG A 53 22.75 15.97 -13.95
N GLY A 54 21.48 16.29 -13.81
CA GLY A 54 20.35 15.45 -14.22
C GLY A 54 19.29 16.20 -14.98
N ILE A 55 18.09 15.66 -14.94
CA ILE A 55 16.88 16.29 -15.47
C ILE A 55 15.76 16.23 -14.45
N ARG A 56 14.92 17.25 -14.43
CA ARG A 56 13.75 17.33 -13.57
C ARG A 56 12.48 17.21 -14.41
N PRO A 57 11.55 16.30 -14.05
CA PRO A 57 10.26 16.21 -14.71
C PRO A 57 9.39 17.44 -14.39
N LEU A 58 8.70 17.95 -15.40
CA LEU A 58 7.68 18.98 -15.28
C LEU A 58 6.32 18.37 -14.86
N ALA A 59 5.33 19.21 -14.60
CA ALA A 59 3.98 18.77 -14.23
C ALA A 59 3.36 17.85 -15.31
N ASP A 60 3.54 18.18 -16.57
CA ASP A 60 3.04 17.40 -17.70
C ASP A 60 3.69 16.01 -17.78
N ALA A 61 4.99 15.88 -17.44
CA ALA A 61 5.65 14.59 -17.37
C ALA A 61 5.04 13.70 -16.28
N LYS A 62 4.71 14.27 -15.12
CA LYS A 62 4.06 13.54 -14.02
C LYS A 62 2.63 13.12 -14.39
N LEU A 63 1.88 13.98 -15.06
CA LEU A 63 0.55 13.66 -15.57
C LEU A 63 0.60 12.55 -16.61
N LEU A 64 1.58 12.60 -17.52
CA LEU A 64 1.78 11.61 -18.58
C LEU A 64 2.27 10.28 -18.03
N GLU A 65 3.06 10.26 -16.94
CA GLU A 65 3.66 9.05 -16.36
C GLU A 65 2.61 7.99 -16.05
N ASP A 66 1.54 8.35 -15.35
CA ASP A 66 0.48 7.41 -14.97
C ASP A 66 -0.23 6.82 -16.20
N ARG A 67 -0.44 7.66 -17.22
CA ARG A 67 -1.08 7.23 -18.47
C ARG A 67 -0.19 6.28 -19.29
N VAL A 68 1.09 6.59 -19.37
CA VAL A 68 2.08 5.75 -20.07
C VAL A 68 2.29 4.43 -19.35
N ARG A 69 2.38 4.41 -18.02
CA ARG A 69 2.45 3.15 -17.24
C ARG A 69 1.27 2.24 -17.56
N MET A 70 0.07 2.81 -17.58
CA MET A 70 -1.15 2.09 -17.91
C MET A 70 -1.11 1.50 -19.33
N ALA A 71 -0.77 2.31 -20.33
CA ALA A 71 -0.72 1.88 -21.73
C ALA A 71 0.32 0.77 -21.95
N VAL A 72 1.53 0.93 -21.39
CA VAL A 72 2.59 -0.08 -21.44
C VAL A 72 2.18 -1.36 -20.73
N GLY A 73 1.47 -1.26 -19.60
CA GLY A 73 0.92 -2.40 -18.85
C GLY A 73 -0.04 -3.22 -19.70
N VAL A 74 -1.08 -2.58 -20.28
CA VAL A 74 -2.10 -3.22 -21.13
C VAL A 74 -1.47 -3.92 -22.35
N LEU A 75 -0.55 -3.25 -23.04
CA LEU A 75 0.12 -3.83 -24.22
C LEU A 75 1.05 -4.99 -23.84
N SER A 76 1.68 -4.93 -22.67
CA SER A 76 2.50 -6.04 -22.17
C SER A 76 1.63 -7.25 -21.78
N GLU A 77 0.44 -7.04 -21.26
CA GLU A 77 -0.53 -8.09 -20.96
C GLU A 77 -1.05 -8.75 -22.24
N ALA A 78 -1.49 -7.96 -23.19
CA ALA A 78 -1.93 -8.48 -24.52
C ALA A 78 -0.84 -9.31 -25.21
N LYS A 79 0.43 -8.85 -25.16
CA LYS A 79 1.56 -9.61 -25.70
C LYS A 79 1.71 -10.97 -25.01
N ARG A 80 1.58 -11.03 -23.68
CA ARG A 80 1.68 -12.28 -22.91
C ARG A 80 0.54 -13.25 -23.23
N GLU A 81 -0.68 -12.75 -23.39
CA GLU A 81 -1.84 -13.56 -23.79
C GLU A 81 -1.64 -14.20 -25.17
N LEU A 82 -1.08 -13.43 -26.12
CA LEU A 82 -0.84 -13.91 -27.49
C LEU A 82 0.34 -14.90 -27.58
N THR A 83 1.36 -14.77 -26.73
CA THR A 83 2.58 -15.59 -26.83
C THR A 83 2.52 -16.89 -26.01
N GLY A 84 1.47 -17.12 -25.22
CA GLY A 84 1.30 -18.34 -24.41
C GLY A 84 2.44 -18.60 -23.42
N THR A 85 3.30 -17.61 -23.18
CA THR A 85 4.42 -17.73 -22.25
C THR A 85 3.92 -17.72 -20.81
N VAL A 86 4.65 -18.41 -19.94
CA VAL A 86 4.43 -18.57 -18.48
C VAL A 86 3.62 -17.43 -17.88
N PRO A 87 2.54 -17.70 -17.12
CA PRO A 87 1.74 -16.65 -16.51
C PRO A 87 2.66 -15.66 -15.78
N ALA A 88 2.61 -14.41 -16.17
CA ALA A 88 3.37 -13.39 -15.44
C ALA A 88 2.94 -13.42 -13.97
N ALA A 89 3.91 -13.22 -13.08
CA ALA A 89 3.63 -13.12 -11.66
C ALA A 89 2.49 -12.12 -11.41
N LEU A 90 1.45 -12.56 -10.72
CA LEU A 90 0.37 -11.69 -10.29
C LEU A 90 0.94 -10.65 -9.33
N LYS A 91 0.81 -9.38 -9.67
CA LYS A 91 1.32 -8.28 -8.85
C LYS A 91 0.25 -7.82 -7.87
N ILE A 92 0.46 -8.10 -6.61
CA ILE A 92 -0.48 -7.75 -5.54
C ILE A 92 0.10 -6.63 -4.70
N GLY A 93 -0.62 -5.51 -4.65
CA GLY A 93 -0.40 -4.46 -3.66
C GLY A 93 -0.93 -4.89 -2.30
N LEU A 94 -0.15 -4.72 -1.26
CA LEU A 94 -0.52 -5.08 0.09
C LEU A 94 -0.36 -3.88 1.01
N LEU A 95 -1.44 -3.50 1.68
CA LEU A 95 -1.39 -2.42 2.66
C LEU A 95 -0.41 -2.78 3.78
N GLN A 96 0.54 -1.90 4.04
CA GLN A 96 1.64 -2.11 4.97
C GLN A 96 1.16 -2.56 6.37
N SER A 97 0.04 -2.03 6.86
CA SER A 97 -0.56 -2.43 8.13
C SER A 97 -1.25 -3.80 8.11
N LEU A 98 -1.32 -4.45 6.95
CA LEU A 98 -1.84 -5.82 6.77
C LEU A 98 -0.72 -6.83 6.48
N ALA A 99 0.42 -6.39 5.92
CA ALA A 99 1.43 -7.23 5.30
C ALA A 99 1.84 -8.42 6.18
N GLU A 100 2.17 -8.16 7.43
CA GLU A 100 2.70 -9.17 8.34
C GLU A 100 1.74 -10.36 8.61
N ASN A 101 0.44 -10.07 8.65
CA ASN A 101 -0.59 -11.08 8.96
C ASN A 101 -1.20 -11.73 7.71
N TRP A 102 -1.05 -11.10 6.55
CA TRP A 102 -1.79 -11.49 5.35
C TRP A 102 -0.91 -12.05 4.23
N VAL A 103 0.41 -11.82 4.27
CA VAL A 103 1.35 -12.31 3.26
C VAL A 103 1.27 -13.84 3.11
N SER A 104 1.26 -14.58 4.22
CA SER A 104 1.15 -16.03 4.19
C SER A 104 -0.19 -16.51 3.62
N ARG A 105 -1.28 -15.84 3.97
CA ARG A 105 -2.62 -16.15 3.45
C ARG A 105 -2.72 -15.87 1.95
N LEU A 106 -2.13 -14.78 1.48
CA LEU A 106 -2.05 -14.47 0.05
C LEU A 106 -1.26 -15.52 -0.71
N GLY A 107 -0.13 -15.99 -0.17
CA GLY A 107 0.69 -17.03 -0.77
C GLY A 107 -0.03 -18.38 -0.92
N THR A 108 -1.01 -18.67 -0.05
CA THR A 108 -1.84 -19.87 -0.15
C THR A 108 -3.13 -19.67 -0.93
N ALA A 109 -3.53 -18.42 -1.18
CA ALA A 109 -4.76 -18.11 -1.90
C ALA A 109 -4.62 -18.11 -3.43
N TRP A 110 -3.39 -18.24 -3.94
CA TRP A 110 -3.07 -18.20 -5.35
C TRP A 110 -1.98 -19.23 -5.71
N ASP A 111 -2.24 -20.03 -6.74
CA ASP A 111 -1.34 -21.15 -7.15
C ASP A 111 -0.26 -20.74 -8.16
N GLY A 112 -0.15 -19.47 -8.50
CA GLY A 112 0.81 -18.97 -9.48
C GLY A 112 1.93 -18.13 -8.85
N PRO A 113 2.89 -17.67 -9.66
CA PRO A 113 3.89 -16.71 -9.21
C PRO A 113 3.24 -15.42 -8.72
N VAL A 114 3.70 -14.88 -7.59
CA VAL A 114 3.21 -13.63 -7.00
C VAL A 114 4.36 -12.66 -6.80
N ALA A 115 4.15 -11.40 -7.15
CA ALA A 115 5.01 -10.29 -6.77
C ALA A 115 4.23 -9.37 -5.82
N ILE A 116 4.73 -9.18 -4.61
CA ILE A 116 4.07 -8.37 -3.57
C ILE A 116 4.72 -6.98 -3.52
N VAL A 117 3.90 -5.95 -3.50
CA VAL A 117 4.30 -4.55 -3.33
C VAL A 117 3.63 -4.01 -2.06
N GLU A 118 4.41 -3.82 -1.01
CA GLU A 118 3.91 -3.20 0.23
C GLU A 118 3.94 -1.68 0.12
N ALA A 119 2.80 -1.04 0.41
CA ALA A 119 2.69 0.41 0.33
C ALA A 119 1.56 0.94 1.23
N LEU A 120 1.45 2.27 1.36
CA LEU A 120 0.33 2.93 2.02
C LEU A 120 -0.91 2.93 1.10
N SER A 121 -2.10 3.18 1.65
CA SER A 121 -3.36 3.13 0.89
C SER A 121 -3.38 4.06 -0.33
N ASP A 122 -2.89 5.28 -0.20
CA ASP A 122 -2.83 6.25 -1.29
C ASP A 122 -1.78 5.90 -2.35
N GLU A 123 -0.69 5.27 -1.96
CA GLU A 123 0.33 4.72 -2.86
C GLU A 123 -0.23 3.51 -3.63
N LEU A 124 -0.97 2.61 -2.94
CA LEU A 124 -1.62 1.45 -3.58
C LEU A 124 -2.66 1.88 -4.61
N GLU A 125 -3.43 2.93 -4.34
CA GLU A 125 -4.37 3.49 -5.31
C GLU A 125 -3.64 3.99 -6.57
N LYS A 126 -2.49 4.66 -6.42
CA LYS A 126 -1.64 5.09 -7.54
C LYS A 126 -1.08 3.88 -8.30
N HIS A 127 -0.60 2.86 -7.60
CA HIS A 127 -0.10 1.61 -8.20
C HIS A 127 -1.18 0.90 -9.02
N LEU A 128 -2.42 0.79 -8.51
CA LEU A 128 -3.55 0.24 -9.24
C LEU A 128 -3.89 1.06 -10.48
N LYS A 129 -4.01 2.39 -10.34
CA LYS A 129 -4.31 3.30 -11.45
C LYS A 129 -3.21 3.27 -12.51
N GLY A 130 -1.96 3.20 -12.10
CA GLY A 130 -0.79 3.12 -12.97
C GLY A 130 -0.51 1.72 -13.54
N GLY A 131 -1.28 0.68 -13.15
CA GLY A 131 -1.07 -0.69 -13.63
C GLY A 131 0.25 -1.34 -13.18
N THR A 132 0.86 -0.83 -12.10
CA THR A 132 2.06 -1.43 -11.50
C THR A 132 1.73 -2.59 -10.57
N VAL A 133 0.48 -2.65 -10.09
CA VAL A 133 -0.12 -3.81 -9.44
C VAL A 133 -1.44 -4.17 -10.12
N ASP A 134 -1.79 -5.44 -10.12
CA ASP A 134 -3.01 -5.99 -10.71
C ASP A 134 -4.19 -5.89 -9.74
N LEU A 135 -3.92 -6.20 -8.48
CA LEU A 135 -4.86 -6.21 -7.36
C LEU A 135 -4.23 -5.50 -6.17
N ALA A 136 -5.06 -4.98 -5.25
CA ALA A 136 -4.58 -4.49 -3.96
C ALA A 136 -5.45 -5.00 -2.82
N LEU A 137 -4.84 -5.60 -1.80
CA LEU A 137 -5.46 -5.88 -0.51
C LEU A 137 -5.23 -4.67 0.40
N THR A 138 -6.28 -3.90 0.65
CA THR A 138 -6.17 -2.61 1.31
C THR A 138 -7.39 -2.27 2.18
N ALA A 139 -7.26 -1.22 2.97
CA ALA A 139 -8.40 -0.63 3.66
C ALA A 139 -9.22 0.21 2.66
N LEU A 140 -10.50 -0.12 2.54
CA LEU A 140 -11.41 0.59 1.66
C LEU A 140 -11.76 1.96 2.24
N SER A 141 -11.73 2.98 1.40
CA SER A 141 -12.27 4.30 1.74
C SER A 141 -13.79 4.32 1.54
N THR A 142 -14.47 5.26 2.19
CA THR A 142 -15.92 5.48 1.96
C THR A 142 -16.21 6.03 0.56
N SER A 143 -15.17 6.54 -0.13
CA SER A 143 -15.22 7.06 -1.49
C SER A 143 -14.58 6.14 -2.52
N GLU A 144 -14.39 4.83 -2.19
CA GLU A 144 -13.79 3.86 -3.10
C GLU A 144 -14.61 3.74 -4.40
N ARG A 145 -13.99 4.08 -5.51
CA ARG A 145 -14.61 4.10 -6.85
C ARG A 145 -14.17 2.94 -7.73
N LEU A 146 -13.08 2.25 -7.35
CA LEU A 146 -12.61 1.10 -8.09
C LEU A 146 -13.46 -0.14 -7.75
N PRO A 147 -13.60 -1.09 -8.68
CA PRO A 147 -14.22 -2.37 -8.39
C PRO A 147 -13.51 -3.04 -7.22
N HIS A 148 -14.28 -3.52 -6.25
CA HIS A 148 -13.72 -4.13 -5.05
C HIS A 148 -14.63 -5.22 -4.48
N LYS A 149 -14.04 -6.09 -3.67
CA LYS A 149 -14.73 -7.08 -2.85
C LYS A 149 -14.36 -6.85 -1.39
N VAL A 150 -15.35 -6.57 -0.57
CA VAL A 150 -15.17 -6.51 0.89
C VAL A 150 -14.83 -7.91 1.40
N LEU A 151 -13.80 -8.00 2.23
CA LEU A 151 -13.40 -9.24 2.88
C LEU A 151 -13.86 -9.27 4.34
N PHE A 152 -13.54 -8.23 5.11
CA PHE A 152 -13.96 -8.15 6.52
C PHE A 152 -13.92 -6.71 7.04
N ARG A 153 -14.46 -6.54 8.24
CA ARG A 153 -14.34 -5.32 9.04
C ARG A 153 -13.70 -5.65 10.37
N GLU A 154 -12.91 -4.73 10.88
CA GLU A 154 -12.29 -4.87 12.19
C GLU A 154 -12.17 -3.55 12.94
N PRO A 155 -12.33 -3.57 14.28
CA PRO A 155 -12.14 -2.39 15.11
C PRO A 155 -10.66 -2.12 15.34
N TYR A 156 -10.35 -0.87 15.63
CA TYR A 156 -9.10 -0.46 16.25
C TYR A 156 -9.18 -0.63 17.76
N MET A 157 -8.09 -1.12 18.33
CA MET A 157 -7.94 -1.33 19.77
C MET A 157 -6.72 -0.55 20.26
N LEU A 158 -6.69 -0.23 21.52
CA LEU A 158 -5.48 0.21 22.19
C LEU A 158 -4.59 -1.01 22.46
N PHE A 159 -3.34 -0.96 22.07
CA PHE A 159 -2.35 -2.00 22.34
C PHE A 159 -1.31 -1.51 23.35
N VAL A 160 -1.01 -2.37 24.31
CA VAL A 160 -0.01 -2.15 25.35
C VAL A 160 0.86 -3.39 25.53
N GLY A 161 2.07 -3.21 26.04
CA GLY A 161 2.93 -4.31 26.49
C GLY A 161 2.50 -4.85 27.86
N PRO A 162 3.06 -6.01 28.30
CA PRO A 162 2.67 -6.68 29.53
C PRO A 162 2.98 -5.89 30.80
N VAL A 163 3.97 -5.01 30.76
CA VAL A 163 4.41 -4.17 31.91
C VAL A 163 3.70 -2.80 31.98
N HIS A 164 2.86 -2.49 31.00
CA HIS A 164 2.13 -1.22 30.98
C HIS A 164 1.07 -1.15 32.08
N VAL A 165 0.87 0.05 32.69
CA VAL A 165 -0.09 0.26 33.75
C VAL A 165 -1.52 -0.15 33.43
N LEU A 166 -1.89 -0.17 32.17
CA LEU A 166 -3.21 -0.58 31.67
C LEU A 166 -3.28 -2.06 31.27
N ALA A 167 -2.20 -2.84 31.35
CA ALA A 167 -2.14 -4.20 30.80
C ALA A 167 -3.14 -5.19 31.42
N GLY A 168 -3.57 -4.96 32.67
CA GLY A 168 -4.58 -5.79 33.35
C GLY A 168 -6.02 -5.46 32.97
N LYS A 169 -6.27 -4.39 32.21
CA LYS A 169 -7.62 -3.92 31.87
C LYS A 169 -8.13 -4.48 30.55
N ARG A 170 -9.42 -4.77 30.49
CA ARG A 170 -10.10 -5.13 29.22
C ARG A 170 -10.70 -3.91 28.52
N THR A 171 -11.03 -2.90 29.30
CA THR A 171 -11.63 -1.65 28.84
C THR A 171 -11.05 -0.51 29.64
N VAL A 172 -10.85 0.65 29.02
CA VAL A 172 -10.37 1.89 29.66
C VAL A 172 -11.22 3.06 29.17
N SER A 173 -11.35 4.07 30.05
CA SER A 173 -11.95 5.34 29.66
C SER A 173 -10.97 6.24 28.92
N PRO A 174 -11.43 7.22 28.12
CA PRO A 174 -10.54 8.19 27.49
C PRO A 174 -9.65 8.94 28.48
N ALA A 175 -10.15 9.28 29.68
CA ALA A 175 -9.40 9.99 30.68
C ALA A 175 -8.14 9.23 31.14
N GLU A 176 -8.17 7.90 31.16
CA GLU A 176 -7.02 7.07 31.52
C GLU A 176 -5.92 7.07 30.47
N LEU A 177 -6.22 7.55 29.23
CA LEU A 177 -5.28 7.64 28.13
C LEU A 177 -4.53 8.97 28.10
N ASP A 178 -5.07 10.00 28.76
CA ASP A 178 -4.47 11.33 28.70
C ASP A 178 -3.05 11.32 29.30
N GLY A 179 -2.11 11.94 28.61
CA GLY A 179 -0.70 11.98 28.99
C GLY A 179 0.07 10.67 28.85
N GLN A 180 -0.55 9.55 28.48
CA GLN A 180 0.14 8.27 28.31
C GLN A 180 1.22 8.34 27.23
N PRO A 181 2.37 7.63 27.41
CA PRO A 181 3.38 7.48 26.39
C PRO A 181 2.81 6.77 25.15
N PHE A 182 3.06 7.32 23.97
CA PHE A 182 2.46 6.83 22.73
C PHE A 182 3.50 6.57 21.63
N VAL A 183 3.42 5.41 21.01
CA VAL A 183 4.18 5.04 19.82
C VAL A 183 3.33 5.34 18.59
N LEU A 184 3.71 6.36 17.83
CA LEU A 184 2.98 6.82 16.66
C LEU A 184 3.35 5.97 15.44
N ARG A 185 2.38 5.19 14.93
CA ARG A 185 2.46 4.42 13.69
C ARG A 185 2.13 5.35 12.51
N GLN A 186 3.15 5.81 11.79
CA GLN A 186 2.99 6.73 10.65
C GLN A 186 2.41 6.04 9.39
N CYS A 187 2.41 4.71 9.36
CA CYS A 187 1.78 3.89 8.30
C CYS A 187 0.28 3.63 8.52
N CYS A 188 -0.31 4.17 9.59
CA CYS A 188 -1.72 3.95 9.92
C CYS A 188 -2.63 4.72 8.95
N GLU A 189 -3.42 4.01 8.16
CA GLU A 189 -4.38 4.55 7.18
C GLU A 189 -5.54 5.31 7.83
N ARG A 190 -5.75 5.12 9.13
CA ARG A 190 -6.79 5.82 9.92
C ARG A 190 -6.23 6.89 10.86
N LEU A 191 -4.97 7.29 10.69
CA LEU A 191 -4.29 8.24 11.57
C LEU A 191 -5.08 9.56 11.73
N GLY A 192 -5.53 10.16 10.63
CA GLY A 192 -6.29 11.40 10.67
C GLY A 192 -7.65 11.27 11.34
N SER A 193 -8.37 10.16 11.10
CA SER A 193 -9.66 9.89 11.74
C SER A 193 -9.48 9.57 13.22
N GLY A 194 -8.48 8.78 13.58
CA GLY A 194 -8.14 8.46 14.97
C GLY A 194 -7.79 9.72 15.76
N ARG A 195 -6.98 10.60 15.18
CA ARG A 195 -6.63 11.87 15.82
C ARG A 195 -7.87 12.72 16.14
N ARG A 196 -8.79 12.88 15.17
CA ARG A 196 -10.04 13.64 15.40
C ARG A 196 -10.89 13.06 16.53
N LEU A 197 -10.99 11.72 16.64
CA LEU A 197 -11.73 11.07 17.71
C LEU A 197 -11.08 11.29 19.07
N LEU A 198 -9.75 11.23 19.15
CA LEU A 198 -9.00 11.49 20.38
C LEU A 198 -9.10 12.96 20.80
N ASP A 199 -8.98 13.89 19.86
CA ASP A 199 -9.15 15.33 20.14
C ASP A 199 -10.56 15.64 20.66
N ALA A 200 -11.61 15.03 20.07
CA ALA A 200 -12.99 15.15 20.53
C ALA A 200 -13.21 14.54 21.94
N ALA A 201 -12.44 13.52 22.30
CA ALA A 201 -12.45 12.91 23.61
C ALA A 201 -11.49 13.58 24.62
N HIS A 202 -10.87 14.70 24.23
CA HIS A 202 -9.87 15.45 25.03
C HIS A 202 -8.66 14.62 25.46
N VAL A 203 -8.27 13.62 24.66
CA VAL A 203 -7.10 12.77 24.93
C VAL A 203 -5.87 13.31 24.21
N ARG A 204 -4.81 13.59 24.98
CA ARG A 204 -3.51 14.05 24.46
C ARG A 204 -2.42 13.08 24.86
N PHE A 205 -1.93 12.30 23.92
CA PHE A 205 -0.81 11.41 24.14
C PHE A 205 0.54 12.13 24.13
N LYS A 206 1.47 11.64 24.97
CA LYS A 206 2.87 12.01 24.87
C LYS A 206 3.55 11.13 23.84
N VAL A 207 3.76 11.62 22.62
CA VAL A 207 4.45 10.85 21.58
C VAL A 207 5.92 10.66 21.95
N VAL A 208 6.30 9.43 22.28
CA VAL A 208 7.66 9.05 22.69
C VAL A 208 8.46 8.38 21.59
N ALA A 209 7.79 7.84 20.57
CA ALA A 209 8.44 7.25 19.39
C ALA A 209 7.54 7.41 18.16
N LYS A 210 8.18 7.46 16.96
CA LYS A 210 7.49 7.49 15.65
C LYS A 210 8.16 6.49 14.73
N THR A 211 7.37 5.67 14.03
CA THR A 211 7.90 4.71 13.06
C THR A 211 6.93 4.48 11.91
N ARG A 212 7.46 4.12 10.75
CA ARG A 212 6.66 3.65 9.59
C ARG A 212 6.61 2.11 9.52
N GLN A 213 7.37 1.40 10.36
CA GLN A 213 7.46 -0.06 10.35
C GLN A 213 6.59 -0.67 11.46
N GLU A 214 5.70 -1.57 11.08
CA GLU A 214 4.77 -2.23 12.00
C GLU A 214 5.50 -3.09 13.03
N ALA A 215 6.52 -3.84 12.60
CA ALA A 215 7.32 -4.67 13.50
C ALA A 215 8.05 -3.84 14.55
N THR A 216 8.61 -2.69 14.16
CA THR A 216 9.28 -1.77 15.09
C THR A 216 8.29 -1.19 16.10
N ALA A 217 7.09 -0.79 15.65
CA ALA A 217 6.05 -0.31 16.55
C ALA A 217 5.65 -1.38 17.58
N ALA A 218 5.48 -2.63 17.12
CA ALA A 218 5.12 -3.74 18.00
C ALA A 218 6.20 -4.04 19.03
N ALA A 219 7.47 -4.05 18.64
CA ALA A 219 8.59 -4.27 19.54
C ALA A 219 8.66 -3.17 20.63
N LEU A 220 8.49 -1.90 20.26
CA LEU A 220 8.48 -0.79 21.21
C LEU A 220 7.32 -0.90 22.21
N VAL A 221 6.11 -1.24 21.74
CA VAL A 221 4.94 -1.42 22.61
C VAL A 221 5.13 -2.63 23.53
N ALA A 222 5.61 -3.76 23.00
CA ALA A 222 5.89 -4.96 23.82
C ALA A 222 6.96 -4.71 24.88
N ALA A 223 7.96 -3.88 24.59
CA ALA A 223 8.99 -3.45 25.54
C ALA A 223 8.48 -2.43 26.59
N GLY A 224 7.22 -1.99 26.51
CA GLY A 224 6.64 -1.05 27.48
C GLY A 224 7.01 0.43 27.23
N VAL A 225 7.56 0.78 26.06
CA VAL A 225 7.92 2.17 25.71
C VAL A 225 6.68 3.08 25.68
N GLY A 226 5.51 2.52 25.33
CA GLY A 226 4.25 3.24 25.31
C GLY A 226 3.12 2.38 24.73
N CYS A 227 1.95 2.97 24.58
CA CYS A 227 0.79 2.35 23.94
C CYS A 227 0.65 2.79 22.47
N THR A 228 -0.20 2.10 21.70
CA THR A 228 -0.57 2.53 20.34
C THR A 228 -1.99 2.09 19.99
N PHE A 229 -2.63 2.76 19.04
CA PHE A 229 -3.85 2.26 18.41
C PHE A 229 -3.50 1.45 17.15
N ALA A 230 -4.08 0.26 17.05
CA ALA A 230 -3.91 -0.61 15.89
C ALA A 230 -5.19 -1.42 15.64
N PRO A 231 -5.38 -1.98 14.41
CA PRO A 231 -6.47 -2.89 14.13
C PRO A 231 -6.41 -4.14 15.02
N LYS A 232 -7.55 -4.75 15.31
CA LYS A 232 -7.61 -5.95 16.15
C LYS A 232 -6.70 -7.08 15.67
N SER A 233 -6.55 -7.23 14.37
CA SER A 233 -5.66 -8.22 13.75
C SER A 233 -4.16 -7.99 14.03
N TRP A 234 -3.80 -6.83 14.59
CA TRP A 234 -2.42 -6.52 14.99
C TRP A 234 -1.97 -7.26 16.28
N LEU A 235 -2.91 -7.96 16.94
CA LEU A 235 -2.62 -8.74 18.14
C LEU A 235 -1.58 -9.84 17.86
N ARG A 236 -0.56 -9.87 18.67
CA ARG A 236 0.54 -10.85 18.63
C ARG A 236 1.06 -11.16 20.03
N PRO A 237 1.89 -12.21 20.21
CA PRO A 237 2.50 -12.51 21.50
C PRO A 237 3.21 -11.28 22.09
N GLY A 238 3.08 -11.09 23.39
CA GLY A 238 3.65 -9.94 24.11
C GLY A 238 2.82 -8.65 24.03
N LEU A 239 1.67 -8.64 23.35
CA LEU A 239 0.76 -7.49 23.31
C LEU A 239 -0.60 -7.81 23.96
N ARG A 240 -1.23 -6.79 24.50
CA ARG A 240 -2.58 -6.79 25.03
C ARG A 240 -3.45 -5.80 24.27
N ALA A 241 -4.61 -6.24 23.80
CA ALA A 241 -5.60 -5.39 23.15
C ALA A 241 -6.65 -4.94 24.17
N ILE A 242 -6.89 -3.65 24.26
CA ILE A 242 -7.79 -3.03 25.25
C ILE A 242 -8.82 -2.20 24.47
N LYS A 243 -10.09 -2.32 24.83
CA LYS A 243 -11.17 -1.48 24.29
C LYS A 243 -11.15 -0.11 24.96
N VAL A 244 -11.41 0.94 24.19
CA VAL A 244 -11.56 2.30 24.74
C VAL A 244 -13.03 2.70 24.67
N GLU A 245 -13.59 3.10 25.80
CA GLU A 245 -14.99 3.53 25.92
C GLU A 245 -15.23 4.80 25.09
N GLY A 246 -16.36 4.86 24.42
CA GLY A 246 -16.75 6.03 23.64
C GLY A 246 -15.90 6.30 22.37
N ILE A 247 -14.81 5.56 22.15
CA ILE A 247 -13.98 5.67 20.95
C ILE A 247 -14.19 4.45 20.08
N SER A 248 -14.87 4.63 18.96
CA SER A 248 -15.09 3.59 17.96
C SER A 248 -14.44 3.99 16.64
N LEU A 249 -13.42 3.26 16.26
CA LEU A 249 -12.73 3.42 14.99
C LEU A 249 -12.63 2.04 14.35
N GLU A 250 -13.06 1.93 13.08
CA GLU A 250 -13.04 0.67 12.34
C GLU A 250 -12.38 0.88 10.98
N ARG A 251 -11.91 -0.21 10.40
CA ARG A 251 -11.59 -0.28 8.98
C ARG A 251 -12.33 -1.41 8.30
N THR A 252 -12.67 -1.19 7.04
CA THR A 252 -13.14 -2.23 6.13
C THR A 252 -11.98 -2.63 5.24
N VAL A 253 -11.64 -3.90 5.20
CA VAL A 253 -10.57 -4.44 4.35
C VAL A 253 -11.22 -5.13 3.15
N GLY A 254 -10.66 -4.88 1.98
CA GLY A 254 -11.12 -5.47 0.73
C GLY A 254 -10.01 -5.66 -0.28
N LEU A 255 -10.33 -6.45 -1.28
CA LEU A 255 -9.53 -6.61 -2.47
C LEU A 255 -10.06 -5.65 -3.54
N VAL A 256 -9.18 -4.84 -4.12
CA VAL A 256 -9.48 -3.80 -5.10
C VAL A 256 -8.76 -4.13 -6.41
N TRP A 257 -9.40 -3.87 -7.54
CA TRP A 257 -8.80 -4.04 -8.88
C TRP A 257 -9.29 -2.95 -9.83
N LYS A 258 -8.66 -2.83 -11.00
CA LYS A 258 -9.02 -1.79 -11.97
C LYS A 258 -9.69 -2.33 -13.21
N THR A 259 -9.23 -3.47 -13.72
CA THR A 259 -9.64 -4.00 -15.01
C THR A 259 -10.57 -5.20 -14.89
N LYS A 260 -11.49 -5.38 -15.85
CA LYS A 260 -12.34 -6.57 -15.93
C LYS A 260 -11.52 -7.87 -16.04
N ALA A 261 -10.35 -7.81 -16.67
CA ALA A 261 -9.45 -8.96 -16.76
C ALA A 261 -9.00 -9.49 -15.39
N ASN A 262 -8.91 -8.61 -14.38
CA ASN A 262 -8.52 -8.98 -13.03
C ASN A 262 -9.71 -9.40 -12.14
N GLU A 263 -10.95 -9.23 -12.59
CA GLU A 263 -12.14 -9.53 -11.80
C GLU A 263 -12.24 -11.01 -11.41
N GLY A 264 -12.02 -11.91 -12.36
CA GLY A 264 -12.03 -13.36 -12.09
C GLY A 264 -10.93 -13.80 -11.13
N ARG A 265 -9.71 -13.24 -11.29
CA ARG A 265 -8.60 -13.49 -10.35
C ARG A 265 -8.91 -12.93 -8.97
N ALA A 266 -9.45 -11.72 -8.90
CA ALA A 266 -9.85 -11.08 -7.64
C ALA A 266 -10.93 -11.89 -6.92
N ALA A 267 -11.94 -12.40 -7.65
CA ALA A 267 -13.01 -13.23 -7.09
C ALA A 267 -12.46 -14.53 -6.51
N SER A 268 -11.57 -15.21 -7.23
CA SER A 268 -10.93 -16.46 -6.77
C SER A 268 -10.09 -16.23 -5.51
N ILE A 269 -9.22 -15.21 -5.51
CA ILE A 269 -8.38 -14.88 -4.36
C ILE A 269 -9.25 -14.48 -3.16
N ALA A 270 -10.29 -13.65 -3.38
CA ALA A 270 -11.19 -13.24 -2.32
C ALA A 270 -11.91 -14.45 -1.69
N ALA A 271 -12.37 -15.41 -2.51
CA ALA A 271 -13.02 -16.64 -2.02
C ALA A 271 -12.03 -17.47 -1.15
N ASN A 272 -10.80 -17.67 -1.61
CA ASN A 272 -9.77 -18.41 -0.89
C ASN A 272 -9.36 -17.71 0.41
N LEU A 273 -9.22 -16.38 0.38
CA LEU A 273 -8.93 -15.61 1.59
C LEU A 273 -10.06 -15.72 2.61
N LEU A 274 -11.32 -15.58 2.19
CA LEU A 274 -12.48 -15.72 3.06
C LEU A 274 -12.58 -17.14 3.65
N ALA A 275 -12.34 -18.18 2.85
CA ALA A 275 -12.29 -19.55 3.32
C ALA A 275 -11.19 -19.76 4.39
N SER A 276 -10.03 -19.12 4.24
CA SER A 276 -8.92 -19.18 5.20
C SER A 276 -9.22 -18.46 6.54
N MET A 277 -10.24 -17.60 6.56
CA MET A 277 -10.66 -16.87 7.75
C MET A 277 -11.68 -17.63 8.60
N MET A 278 -12.41 -18.58 8.00
CA MET A 278 -13.33 -19.42 8.76
C MET A 278 -12.54 -20.30 9.71
N PRO A 279 -12.95 -20.42 10.99
CA PRO A 279 -12.32 -21.40 11.87
C PRO A 279 -12.48 -22.75 11.19
N ARG A 280 -11.38 -23.48 10.99
CA ARG A 280 -11.44 -24.89 10.59
C ARG A 280 -12.23 -25.56 11.67
N GLY A 281 -13.47 -25.96 11.35
CA GLY A 281 -14.36 -26.66 12.27
C GLY A 281 -13.57 -27.80 12.89
N GLY A 282 -13.40 -27.74 14.22
CA GLY A 282 -12.89 -28.87 14.97
C GLY A 282 -13.91 -30.00 14.85
N LEU A 283 -13.48 -31.12 14.29
CA LEU A 283 -14.05 -32.43 14.55
C LEU A 283 -13.62 -32.87 15.95
#